data_c6bba9837f6b7bad29055b4e9a14a927
#
_entry.id   c6bba9837f6b7bad29055b4e9a14a927
#
_cell.length_a   1.000
_cell.length_b   1.000
_cell.length_c   1.000
_cell.angle_alpha   90.00
_cell.angle_beta   90.00
_cell.angle_gamma   90.00
#
_symmetry.space_group_name_H-M   'P 1'
#
loop_
_entity.id
_entity.type
_entity.pdbx_description
1 polymer ?
#
loop_
_entity_poly.entity_id
_entity_poly.type
_entity_poly.pdbx_seq_one_letter_code
_entity_poly.pdbx_strand_id
1 'polypeptide(L)'
;MMHKKIILLVSLFLAFVVSGCSSGDTQNVAKNSSIPVEVYNVKQENVEVSFEYPTQLKSIQSVDIYARVQGTLLQQNFIEGTFVKEGDKLFKIDPARYEASVNIAKAQLLSAQATFKEAKRDWERSKKLFEEKALSPKERDQSLSAYESALANVENAKASLDNAMIDLEYTDVIATASGKIGMKNYDIGDLVGIAGGNNVLTTITQLDPIHAEFSIPNNDYYFLRNLNRDNIKVTYILPDGNDYKEKGKIDFIDNVVDSNTATIKARAIVANTDNLLVPGEFSRVKLDGFVAENAIAIPQNAVMQNAQGSFVYTIIDNKATITPVVLGNVVGNKFLVKSGLKDGDVVITSQLIKIKPGASVTTIGVNKFETK
;
A
#
# COMPACT_ATOMS: atom_id res chain seq x y z
N MET A 1 56.47 -60.66 -46.60
CA MET A 1 57.71 -60.19 -47.26
C MET A 1 57.77 -58.68 -47.11
N MET A 2 58.01 -58.09 -45.93
CA MET A 2 58.25 -56.63 -45.76
C MET A 2 58.46 -56.29 -44.28
N HIS A 3 59.42 -56.96 -43.61
CA HIS A 3 59.74 -56.61 -42.21
C HIS A 3 61.23 -56.81 -41.85
N LYS A 4 62.11 -56.62 -42.81
CA LYS A 4 63.56 -56.84 -42.58
C LYS A 4 64.48 -55.67 -43.03
N LYS A 5 63.97 -54.41 -43.11
CA LYS A 5 64.83 -53.30 -43.53
C LYS A 5 64.82 -52.06 -42.63
N ILE A 6 64.31 -52.09 -41.39
CA ILE A 6 64.21 -50.90 -40.46
C ILE A 6 65.13 -51.05 -39.21
N ILE A 7 65.93 -52.08 -39.07
CA ILE A 7 66.74 -52.31 -37.87
C ILE A 7 68.23 -51.85 -38.01
N LEU A 8 68.63 -51.30 -39.14
CA LEU A 8 70.06 -50.98 -39.38
C LEU A 8 70.40 -49.48 -39.42
N LEU A 9 69.53 -48.57 -38.96
CA LEU A 9 69.78 -47.09 -38.98
C LEU A 9 69.69 -46.40 -37.62
N VAL A 10 69.59 -47.12 -36.52
CA VAL A 10 69.50 -46.57 -35.15
C VAL A 10 70.79 -46.75 -34.35
N SER A 11 71.82 -47.46 -34.82
CA SER A 11 73.07 -47.74 -34.07
C SER A 11 74.24 -46.82 -34.34
N LEU A 12 74.09 -45.66 -35.06
CA LEU A 12 75.24 -44.80 -35.37
C LEU A 12 75.07 -43.35 -34.87
N PHE A 13 74.29 -43.06 -33.85
CA PHE A 13 74.14 -41.68 -33.29
C PHE A 13 74.25 -41.61 -31.78
N LEU A 14 74.99 -42.57 -31.13
CA LEU A 14 75.20 -42.59 -29.68
C LEU A 14 76.68 -42.48 -29.33
N ALA A 15 77.39 -41.50 -29.85
CA ALA A 15 78.80 -41.22 -29.40
C ALA A 15 79.13 -39.79 -29.80
N PHE A 16 78.66 -38.78 -29.11
CA PHE A 16 79.34 -37.47 -28.96
C PHE A 16 78.38 -36.57 -28.12
N VAL A 17 78.66 -36.43 -26.90
CA VAL A 17 78.72 -35.20 -26.10
C VAL A 17 78.76 -35.58 -24.58
N VAL A 18 79.93 -35.83 -24.14
CA VAL A 18 80.27 -35.66 -22.70
C VAL A 18 81.27 -34.61 -22.69
N SER A 19 80.93 -33.35 -22.37
CA SER A 19 81.82 -32.32 -21.84
C SER A 19 81.02 -31.05 -21.58
N GLY A 20 80.90 -30.63 -20.32
CA GLY A 20 80.35 -29.33 -19.97
C GLY A 20 79.70 -29.28 -18.62
N CYS A 21 80.38 -29.67 -17.53
CA CYS A 21 80.00 -29.19 -16.22
C CYS A 21 80.30 -27.70 -16.13
N SER A 22 79.29 -26.85 -15.96
CA SER A 22 79.45 -25.51 -15.37
C SER A 22 78.24 -25.36 -14.41
N SER A 23 78.59 -25.46 -13.14
CA SER A 23 77.78 -25.08 -12.01
C SER A 23 77.37 -23.60 -12.10
N GLY A 24 76.08 -23.38 -12.46
CA GLY A 24 75.47 -22.08 -12.29
C GLY A 24 74.29 -22.29 -11.34
N ASP A 25 74.47 -21.97 -10.08
CA ASP A 25 73.39 -21.82 -9.08
C ASP A 25 72.50 -20.69 -9.54
N THR A 26 71.48 -21.00 -10.32
CA THR A 26 70.34 -20.12 -10.51
C THR A 26 69.43 -20.35 -9.32
N GLN A 27 69.68 -19.59 -8.25
CA GLN A 27 68.62 -19.29 -7.27
C GLN A 27 67.43 -18.72 -8.05
N ASN A 28 66.42 -19.56 -8.21
CA ASN A 28 65.11 -19.15 -8.65
C ASN A 28 64.51 -18.34 -7.51
N VAL A 29 64.93 -17.05 -7.40
CA VAL A 29 64.24 -16.06 -6.62
C VAL A 29 62.87 -15.92 -7.29
N ALA A 30 61.87 -16.67 -6.78
CA ALA A 30 60.49 -16.44 -7.10
C ALA A 30 60.25 -14.95 -6.82
N LYS A 31 60.23 -14.16 -7.88
CA LYS A 31 59.87 -12.74 -7.83
C LYS A 31 58.44 -12.72 -7.30
N ASN A 32 58.32 -12.52 -5.98
CA ASN A 32 57.04 -12.25 -5.33
C ASN A 32 56.47 -10.95 -5.95
N SER A 33 55.95 -11.06 -7.17
CA SER A 33 55.26 -9.95 -7.80
C SER A 33 53.93 -9.74 -7.03
N SER A 34 53.97 -8.80 -6.10
CA SER A 34 52.78 -8.37 -5.41
C SER A 34 51.74 -7.86 -6.44
N ILE A 35 50.53 -8.29 -6.30
CA ILE A 35 49.44 -7.86 -7.18
C ILE A 35 49.00 -6.46 -6.76
N PRO A 36 49.04 -5.46 -7.69
CA PRO A 36 48.57 -4.11 -7.37
C PRO A 36 47.05 -4.10 -7.24
N VAL A 37 46.53 -3.63 -6.11
CA VAL A 37 45.11 -3.63 -5.79
C VAL A 37 44.64 -2.28 -5.28
N GLU A 38 43.42 -1.92 -5.60
CA GLU A 38 42.70 -0.84 -4.94
C GLU A 38 41.97 -1.38 -3.71
N VAL A 39 41.87 -0.56 -2.68
CA VAL A 39 41.31 -0.96 -1.40
C VAL A 39 40.22 0.02 -0.93
N TYR A 40 39.39 -0.46 -0.06
CA TYR A 40 38.40 0.32 0.69
C TYR A 40 38.71 0.15 2.19
N ASN A 41 38.89 1.26 2.89
CA ASN A 41 39.06 1.22 4.34
C ASN A 41 37.69 1.16 5.00
N VAL A 42 37.43 0.10 5.71
CA VAL A 42 36.19 -0.13 6.45
C VAL A 42 36.12 0.87 7.61
N LYS A 43 34.99 1.55 7.71
CA LYS A 43 34.68 2.45 8.82
C LYS A 43 33.27 2.16 9.34
N GLN A 44 33.15 2.26 10.66
CA GLN A 44 31.82 2.34 11.28
C GLN A 44 31.30 3.77 11.17
N GLU A 45 30.17 3.93 10.51
CA GLU A 45 29.53 5.23 10.31
C GLU A 45 28.01 5.09 10.41
N ASN A 46 27.33 6.21 10.63
CA ASN A 46 25.89 6.24 10.55
C ASN A 46 25.48 6.25 9.08
N VAL A 47 24.79 5.21 8.63
CA VAL A 47 24.40 5.02 7.23
C VAL A 47 22.92 5.26 7.11
N GLU A 48 22.51 6.22 6.26
CA GLU A 48 21.10 6.39 5.91
C GLU A 48 20.64 5.21 5.07
N VAL A 49 19.55 4.59 5.48
CA VAL A 49 18.94 3.42 4.82
C VAL A 49 17.58 3.82 4.29
N SER A 50 17.29 3.43 3.06
CA SER A 50 15.95 3.53 2.48
C SER A 50 15.45 2.16 2.08
N PHE A 51 14.13 1.99 2.11
CA PHE A 51 13.47 0.76 1.69
C PHE A 51 12.49 1.08 0.57
N GLU A 52 12.47 0.25 -0.46
CA GLU A 52 11.48 0.36 -1.54
C GLU A 52 10.56 -0.85 -1.55
N TYR A 53 9.24 -0.59 -1.60
CA TYR A 53 8.23 -1.63 -1.65
C TYR A 53 7.25 -1.38 -2.80
N PRO A 54 6.79 -2.44 -3.48
CA PRO A 54 5.69 -2.32 -4.42
C PRO A 54 4.45 -1.85 -3.69
N THR A 55 3.71 -0.94 -4.29
CA THR A 55 2.50 -0.34 -3.72
C THR A 55 1.38 -0.29 -4.73
N GLN A 56 0.16 -0.32 -4.24
CA GLN A 56 -1.05 -0.01 -4.99
C GLN A 56 -1.73 1.20 -4.36
N LEU A 57 -2.09 2.16 -5.20
CA LEU A 57 -2.88 3.31 -4.78
C LEU A 57 -4.34 2.91 -4.59
N LYS A 58 -4.95 3.40 -3.52
CA LYS A 58 -6.38 3.28 -3.24
C LYS A 58 -6.97 4.60 -2.81
N SER A 59 -8.20 4.85 -3.21
CA SER A 59 -8.97 5.98 -2.69
C SER A 59 -9.20 5.79 -1.19
N ILE A 60 -9.27 6.90 -0.45
CA ILE A 60 -9.71 6.86 0.95
C ILE A 60 -11.17 6.42 1.04
N GLN A 61 -12.00 6.94 0.13
CA GLN A 61 -13.41 6.64 0.08
C GLN A 61 -13.87 6.48 -1.38
N SER A 62 -14.57 5.39 -1.65
CA SER A 62 -15.27 5.13 -2.91
C SER A 62 -16.68 4.70 -2.57
N VAL A 63 -17.66 5.45 -3.03
CA VAL A 63 -19.07 5.26 -2.67
C VAL A 63 -19.89 5.03 -3.92
N ASP A 64 -20.58 3.90 -3.97
CA ASP A 64 -21.54 3.60 -5.01
C ASP A 64 -22.88 4.28 -4.70
N ILE A 65 -23.39 5.01 -5.67
CA ILE A 65 -24.66 5.73 -5.60
C ILE A 65 -25.75 4.82 -6.16
N TYR A 66 -26.69 4.46 -5.30
CA TYR A 66 -27.77 3.53 -5.62
C TYR A 66 -29.08 4.22 -5.85
N ALA A 67 -29.89 3.70 -6.79
CA ALA A 67 -31.34 3.97 -6.81
C ALA A 67 -32.01 3.24 -5.65
N ARG A 68 -32.57 4.00 -4.69
CA ARG A 68 -33.23 3.46 -3.50
C ARG A 68 -34.70 3.16 -3.72
N VAL A 69 -35.29 3.76 -4.76
CA VAL A 69 -36.70 3.59 -5.16
C VAL A 69 -36.77 3.24 -6.64
N GLN A 70 -37.83 2.53 -7.02
CA GLN A 70 -38.04 2.10 -8.39
C GLN A 70 -38.73 3.20 -9.20
N GLY A 71 -38.19 3.50 -10.38
CA GLY A 71 -38.81 4.44 -11.31
C GLY A 71 -37.97 4.70 -12.54
N THR A 72 -38.54 5.45 -13.49
CA THR A 72 -37.80 5.86 -14.70
C THR A 72 -36.86 7.00 -14.38
N LEU A 73 -35.65 6.96 -14.89
CA LEU A 73 -34.66 8.02 -14.76
C LEU A 73 -35.01 9.17 -15.69
N LEU A 74 -35.33 10.36 -15.11
CA LEU A 74 -35.79 11.52 -15.87
C LEU A 74 -34.68 12.50 -16.20
N GLN A 75 -33.69 12.69 -15.28
CA GLN A 75 -32.64 13.70 -15.43
C GLN A 75 -31.33 13.22 -14.85
N GLN A 76 -30.23 13.70 -15.46
CA GLN A 76 -28.86 13.64 -14.97
C GLN A 76 -28.35 15.07 -14.83
N ASN A 77 -27.87 15.45 -13.64
CA ASN A 77 -27.51 16.83 -13.31
C ASN A 77 -26.00 17.02 -13.10
N PHE A 78 -25.18 16.11 -13.60
CA PHE A 78 -23.73 16.18 -13.53
C PHE A 78 -23.09 15.84 -14.87
N ILE A 79 -21.81 16.19 -15.01
CA ILE A 79 -20.95 15.76 -16.12
C ILE A 79 -20.03 14.67 -15.59
N GLU A 80 -19.95 13.54 -16.29
CA GLU A 80 -19.09 12.42 -15.95
C GLU A 80 -17.61 12.85 -15.83
N GLY A 81 -16.92 12.33 -14.82
CA GLY A 81 -15.51 12.68 -14.59
C GLY A 81 -15.26 14.03 -13.94
N THR A 82 -16.30 14.82 -13.62
CA THR A 82 -16.16 16.08 -12.89
C THR A 82 -16.19 15.86 -11.37
N PHE A 83 -15.84 16.90 -10.62
CA PHE A 83 -15.91 16.89 -9.16
C PHE A 83 -17.33 17.30 -8.71
N VAL A 84 -17.88 16.54 -7.76
CA VAL A 84 -19.16 16.80 -7.10
C VAL A 84 -18.96 16.94 -5.60
N LYS A 85 -19.83 17.71 -4.95
CA LYS A 85 -19.86 17.87 -3.50
C LYS A 85 -20.98 17.04 -2.89
N GLU A 86 -20.79 16.63 -1.65
CA GLU A 86 -21.84 16.01 -0.85
C GLU A 86 -23.10 16.92 -0.85
N GLY A 87 -24.28 16.31 -1.11
CA GLY A 87 -25.56 17.00 -1.25
C GLY A 87 -25.90 17.46 -2.68
N ASP A 88 -24.96 17.43 -3.64
CA ASP A 88 -25.27 17.79 -5.02
C ASP A 88 -26.30 16.82 -5.61
N LYS A 89 -27.28 17.35 -6.35
CA LYS A 89 -28.27 16.52 -7.06
C LYS A 89 -27.63 15.87 -8.26
N LEU A 90 -27.69 14.54 -8.32
CA LEU A 90 -27.07 13.73 -9.38
C LEU A 90 -28.10 13.26 -10.41
N PHE A 91 -29.18 12.65 -9.93
CA PHE A 91 -30.22 12.13 -10.82
C PHE A 91 -31.61 12.47 -10.27
N LYS A 92 -32.60 12.47 -11.16
CA LYS A 92 -34.01 12.54 -10.82
C LYS A 92 -34.73 11.30 -11.33
N ILE A 93 -35.35 10.56 -10.42
CA ILE A 93 -36.26 9.45 -10.71
C ILE A 93 -37.68 10.01 -10.77
N ASP A 94 -38.56 9.44 -11.60
CA ASP A 94 -39.93 9.88 -11.74
C ASP A 94 -40.69 9.92 -10.38
N PRO A 95 -41.08 11.10 -9.87
CA PRO A 95 -41.67 11.25 -8.55
C PRO A 95 -43.20 11.03 -8.56
N ALA A 96 -43.86 10.96 -9.71
CA ALA A 96 -45.35 11.07 -9.81
C ALA A 96 -46.08 10.07 -8.91
N ARG A 97 -45.64 8.81 -8.87
CA ARG A 97 -46.20 7.77 -8.01
C ARG A 97 -46.02 8.07 -6.52
N TYR A 98 -44.86 8.57 -6.16
CA TYR A 98 -44.46 8.89 -4.76
C TYR A 98 -45.23 10.14 -4.27
N GLU A 99 -45.37 11.17 -5.10
CA GLU A 99 -46.18 12.34 -4.81
C GLU A 99 -47.66 11.97 -4.55
N ALA A 100 -48.19 11.05 -5.37
CA ALA A 100 -49.54 10.53 -5.14
C ALA A 100 -49.66 9.79 -3.80
N SER A 101 -48.66 8.98 -3.43
CA SER A 101 -48.61 8.28 -2.14
C SER A 101 -48.54 9.24 -0.95
N VAL A 102 -47.73 10.30 -1.04
CA VAL A 102 -47.67 11.37 -0.02
C VAL A 102 -49.04 12.05 0.14
N ASN A 103 -49.72 12.36 -0.97
CA ASN A 103 -51.03 13.02 -0.93
C ASN A 103 -52.08 12.12 -0.28
N ILE A 104 -52.07 10.79 -0.54
CA ILE A 104 -52.94 9.82 0.10
C ILE A 104 -52.67 9.75 1.61
N ALA A 105 -51.42 9.59 2.02
CA ALA A 105 -51.02 9.53 3.43
C ALA A 105 -51.37 10.82 4.19
N LYS A 106 -51.20 11.97 3.54
CA LYS A 106 -51.59 13.28 4.10
C LYS A 106 -53.08 13.40 4.34
N ALA A 107 -53.91 12.90 3.41
CA ALA A 107 -55.36 12.85 3.57
C ALA A 107 -55.78 11.91 4.72
N GLN A 108 -55.11 10.76 4.87
CA GLN A 108 -55.34 9.83 5.99
C GLN A 108 -55.00 10.47 7.34
N LEU A 109 -53.86 11.17 7.43
CA LEU A 109 -53.51 11.90 8.65
C LEU A 109 -54.55 12.97 9.01
N LEU A 110 -55.02 13.74 8.03
CA LEU A 110 -56.07 14.75 8.23
C LEU A 110 -57.38 14.11 8.77
N SER A 111 -57.78 12.95 8.23
CA SER A 111 -58.93 12.18 8.70
C SER A 111 -58.76 11.70 10.14
N ALA A 112 -57.59 11.11 10.46
CA ALA A 112 -57.28 10.65 11.84
C ALA A 112 -57.27 11.82 12.85
N GLN A 113 -56.72 12.98 12.46
CA GLN A 113 -56.76 14.19 13.28
C GLN A 113 -58.16 14.70 13.55
N ALA A 114 -59.07 14.63 12.57
CA ALA A 114 -60.50 15.00 12.74
C ALA A 114 -61.19 14.09 13.77
N THR A 115 -61.03 12.75 13.66
CA THR A 115 -61.53 11.76 14.60
C THR A 115 -60.93 11.94 16.01
N PHE A 116 -59.67 12.19 16.10
CA PHE A 116 -59.01 12.51 17.38
C PHE A 116 -59.58 13.76 18.05
N LYS A 117 -59.81 14.82 17.30
CA LYS A 117 -60.40 16.06 17.79
C LYS A 117 -61.84 15.83 18.31
N GLU A 118 -62.60 14.96 17.70
CA GLU A 118 -63.91 14.56 18.18
C GLU A 118 -63.79 13.75 19.49
N ALA A 119 -63.04 12.65 19.49
CA ALA A 119 -62.84 11.79 20.67
C ALA A 119 -62.27 12.58 21.88
N LYS A 120 -61.37 13.55 21.63
CA LYS A 120 -60.80 14.43 22.67
C LYS A 120 -61.92 15.29 23.32
N ARG A 121 -62.79 15.90 22.54
CA ARG A 121 -63.89 16.72 23.07
C ARG A 121 -64.88 15.87 23.88
N ASP A 122 -65.17 14.64 23.41
CA ASP A 122 -66.05 13.71 24.12
C ASP A 122 -65.42 13.22 25.45
N TRP A 123 -64.15 12.91 25.44
CA TRP A 123 -63.40 12.58 26.65
C TRP A 123 -63.40 13.74 27.66
N GLU A 124 -63.05 14.97 27.26
CA GLU A 124 -63.08 16.14 28.10
C GLU A 124 -64.48 16.40 28.70
N ARG A 125 -65.56 16.19 27.97
CA ARG A 125 -66.92 16.29 28.42
C ARG A 125 -67.28 15.15 29.42
N SER A 126 -66.94 13.92 29.08
CA SER A 126 -67.21 12.75 29.93
C SER A 126 -66.46 12.83 31.26
N LYS A 127 -65.19 13.30 31.23
CA LYS A 127 -64.38 13.54 32.43
C LYS A 127 -65.04 14.53 33.37
N LYS A 128 -65.54 15.67 32.86
CA LYS A 128 -66.24 16.68 33.66
C LYS A 128 -67.55 16.16 34.26
N LEU A 129 -68.37 15.46 33.48
CA LEU A 129 -69.63 14.86 33.94
C LEU A 129 -69.40 13.78 35.00
N PHE A 130 -68.29 13.03 34.91
CA PHE A 130 -67.92 12.04 35.92
C PHE A 130 -67.49 12.71 37.23
N GLU A 131 -66.72 13.79 37.19
CA GLU A 131 -66.36 14.61 38.35
C GLU A 131 -67.61 15.17 39.08
N GLU A 132 -68.65 15.55 38.28
CA GLU A 132 -69.95 16.01 38.77
C GLU A 132 -70.87 14.86 39.21
N LYS A 133 -70.41 13.58 39.18
CA LYS A 133 -71.18 12.35 39.49
C LYS A 133 -72.35 12.12 38.59
N ALA A 134 -72.38 12.68 37.39
CA ALA A 134 -73.44 12.57 36.40
C ALA A 134 -73.21 11.49 35.32
N LEU A 135 -72.10 10.72 35.42
CA LEU A 135 -71.69 9.70 34.43
C LEU A 135 -71.22 8.43 35.18
N SER A 136 -71.48 7.26 34.60
CA SER A 136 -71.00 5.98 35.16
C SER A 136 -69.46 5.77 34.90
N PRO A 137 -68.75 4.98 35.73
CA PRO A 137 -67.34 4.65 35.51
C PRO A 137 -67.12 3.96 34.16
N LYS A 138 -68.05 3.10 33.73
CA LYS A 138 -67.98 2.38 32.45
C LYS A 138 -67.98 3.34 31.27
N GLU A 139 -68.84 4.34 31.25
CA GLU A 139 -68.94 5.32 30.16
C GLU A 139 -67.74 6.23 30.10
N ARG A 140 -67.20 6.65 31.30
CA ARG A 140 -65.95 7.38 31.38
C ARG A 140 -64.78 6.58 30.75
N ASP A 141 -64.63 5.28 31.12
CA ASP A 141 -63.54 4.42 30.63
C ASP A 141 -63.66 4.14 29.13
N GLN A 142 -64.90 4.03 28.61
CA GLN A 142 -65.15 3.90 27.16
C GLN A 142 -64.72 5.16 26.40
N SER A 143 -65.02 6.36 26.92
CA SER A 143 -64.58 7.61 26.25
C SER A 143 -63.05 7.82 26.34
N LEU A 144 -62.42 7.40 27.44
CA LEU A 144 -60.96 7.40 27.55
C LEU A 144 -60.32 6.47 26.53
N SER A 145 -60.79 5.22 26.45
CA SER A 145 -60.29 4.25 25.46
C SER A 145 -60.49 4.73 24.02
N ALA A 146 -61.64 5.39 23.72
CA ALA A 146 -61.84 5.99 22.38
C ALA A 146 -60.85 7.13 22.08
N TYR A 147 -60.57 8.00 23.08
CA TYR A 147 -59.57 9.08 22.97
C TYR A 147 -58.18 8.50 22.75
N GLU A 148 -57.75 7.51 23.56
CA GLU A 148 -56.44 6.89 23.44
C GLU A 148 -56.29 6.16 22.09
N SER A 149 -57.32 5.45 21.62
CA SER A 149 -57.34 4.80 20.31
C SER A 149 -57.23 5.81 19.16
N ALA A 150 -57.95 6.93 19.24
CA ALA A 150 -57.88 7.98 18.23
C ALA A 150 -56.51 8.66 18.21
N LEU A 151 -55.88 8.86 19.37
CA LEU A 151 -54.53 9.36 19.48
C LEU A 151 -53.52 8.42 18.79
N ALA A 152 -53.60 7.12 19.08
CA ALA A 152 -52.74 6.12 18.47
C ALA A 152 -52.89 6.09 16.93
N ASN A 153 -54.14 6.28 16.43
CA ASN A 153 -54.39 6.35 14.98
C ASN A 153 -53.75 7.58 14.31
N VAL A 154 -53.68 8.74 15.01
CA VAL A 154 -52.97 9.92 14.48
C VAL A 154 -51.49 9.63 14.37
N GLU A 155 -50.85 9.02 15.40
CA GLU A 155 -49.41 8.67 15.35
C GLU A 155 -49.11 7.66 14.23
N ASN A 156 -50.01 6.67 14.04
CA ASN A 156 -49.87 5.71 12.93
C ASN A 156 -49.99 6.37 11.53
N ALA A 157 -50.98 7.25 11.35
CA ALA A 157 -51.11 7.98 10.09
C ALA A 157 -49.95 8.96 9.83
N LYS A 158 -49.40 9.56 10.89
CA LYS A 158 -48.21 10.39 10.80
C LYS A 158 -46.98 9.58 10.35
N ALA A 159 -46.73 8.44 10.97
CA ALA A 159 -45.65 7.54 10.58
C ALA A 159 -45.78 7.07 9.12
N SER A 160 -47.03 6.81 8.66
CA SER A 160 -47.29 6.46 7.27
C SER A 160 -46.99 7.62 6.30
N LEU A 161 -47.30 8.87 6.69
CA LEU A 161 -46.94 10.04 5.92
C LEU A 161 -45.41 10.23 5.86
N ASP A 162 -44.72 10.08 6.99
CA ASP A 162 -43.26 10.21 7.06
C ASP A 162 -42.56 9.19 6.15
N ASN A 163 -43.03 7.93 6.12
CA ASN A 163 -42.53 6.91 5.20
C ASN A 163 -42.73 7.29 3.73
N ALA A 164 -43.93 7.77 3.37
CA ALA A 164 -44.21 8.20 1.99
C ALA A 164 -43.34 9.40 1.58
N MET A 165 -43.04 10.32 2.50
CA MET A 165 -42.11 11.46 2.27
C MET A 165 -40.69 10.99 2.07
N ILE A 166 -40.20 10.02 2.80
CA ILE A 166 -38.87 9.42 2.62
C ILE A 166 -38.76 8.78 1.23
N ASP A 167 -39.76 8.02 0.80
CA ASP A 167 -39.75 7.43 -0.54
C ASP A 167 -39.75 8.48 -1.65
N LEU A 168 -40.47 9.58 -1.46
CA LEU A 168 -40.46 10.73 -2.39
C LEU A 168 -39.09 11.40 -2.40
N GLU A 169 -38.46 11.60 -1.25
CA GLU A 169 -37.09 12.17 -1.14
C GLU A 169 -36.08 11.33 -1.91
N TYR A 170 -36.18 10.00 -1.84
CA TYR A 170 -35.30 9.08 -2.57
C TYR A 170 -35.42 9.17 -4.11
N THR A 171 -36.45 9.85 -4.65
CA THR A 171 -36.51 10.15 -6.08
C THR A 171 -35.51 11.22 -6.52
N ASP A 172 -35.05 12.09 -5.60
CA ASP A 172 -33.92 13.00 -5.81
C ASP A 172 -32.64 12.27 -5.33
N VAL A 173 -31.89 11.71 -6.26
CA VAL A 173 -30.63 11.04 -5.95
C VAL A 173 -29.52 12.07 -5.76
N ILE A 174 -28.96 12.14 -4.57
CA ILE A 174 -27.93 13.12 -4.20
C ILE A 174 -26.57 12.43 -3.97
N ALA A 175 -25.48 13.19 -4.09
CA ALA A 175 -24.16 12.78 -3.73
C ALA A 175 -24.05 12.58 -2.21
N THR A 176 -23.61 11.39 -1.77
CA THR A 176 -23.45 11.04 -0.35
C THR A 176 -22.02 11.28 0.13
N ALA A 177 -21.11 11.68 -0.77
CA ALA A 177 -19.73 12.06 -0.48
C ALA A 177 -19.24 13.05 -1.53
N SER A 178 -18.21 13.84 -1.17
CA SER A 178 -17.52 14.70 -2.13
C SER A 178 -16.41 13.93 -2.83
N GLY A 179 -16.27 14.09 -4.15
CA GLY A 179 -15.23 13.40 -4.92
C GLY A 179 -15.44 13.52 -6.43
N LYS A 180 -14.62 12.81 -7.19
CA LYS A 180 -14.76 12.71 -8.64
C LYS A 180 -15.82 11.67 -8.97
N ILE A 181 -16.85 12.09 -9.73
CA ILE A 181 -17.93 11.20 -10.14
C ILE A 181 -17.50 10.38 -11.36
N GLY A 182 -17.82 9.08 -11.34
CA GLY A 182 -17.56 8.16 -12.44
C GLY A 182 -18.55 8.27 -13.59
N MET A 183 -18.49 7.28 -14.48
CA MET A 183 -19.50 7.15 -15.55
C MET A 183 -20.83 6.69 -14.96
N LYS A 184 -21.91 7.04 -15.63
CA LYS A 184 -23.25 6.52 -15.34
C LYS A 184 -23.41 5.08 -15.83
N ASN A 185 -24.17 4.28 -15.12
CA ASN A 185 -24.50 2.91 -15.51
C ASN A 185 -25.86 2.79 -16.20
N TYR A 186 -26.66 3.88 -16.19
CA TYR A 186 -28.02 3.94 -16.76
C TYR A 186 -28.22 5.22 -17.53
N ASP A 187 -29.02 5.15 -18.59
CA ASP A 187 -29.41 6.28 -19.40
C ASP A 187 -30.72 6.90 -18.95
N ILE A 188 -30.96 8.17 -19.36
CA ILE A 188 -32.26 8.81 -19.16
C ILE A 188 -33.31 8.01 -19.94
N GLY A 189 -34.41 7.62 -19.25
CA GLY A 189 -35.45 6.75 -19.76
C GLY A 189 -35.38 5.32 -19.25
N ASP A 190 -34.25 4.90 -18.66
CA ASP A 190 -34.11 3.57 -18.08
C ASP A 190 -34.91 3.42 -16.78
N LEU A 191 -35.38 2.20 -16.53
CA LEU A 191 -36.03 1.82 -15.28
C LEU A 191 -34.96 1.37 -14.26
N VAL A 192 -34.88 2.06 -13.14
CA VAL A 192 -33.92 1.80 -12.05
C VAL A 192 -34.62 1.40 -10.76
N GLY A 193 -33.87 0.94 -9.75
CA GLY A 193 -34.40 0.57 -8.43
C GLY A 193 -35.16 -0.75 -8.42
N ILE A 194 -34.88 -1.65 -9.35
CA ILE A 194 -35.56 -2.97 -9.46
C ILE A 194 -34.98 -3.91 -8.39
N ALA A 195 -35.89 -4.61 -7.67
CA ALA A 195 -35.49 -5.61 -6.67
C ALA A 195 -34.64 -6.73 -7.32
N GLY A 196 -33.46 -7.00 -6.76
CA GLY A 196 -32.53 -8.02 -7.29
C GLY A 196 -31.70 -7.59 -8.50
N GLY A 197 -31.85 -6.36 -9.02
CA GLY A 197 -31.02 -5.79 -10.08
C GLY A 197 -29.77 -5.10 -9.57
N ASN A 198 -28.83 -4.80 -10.48
CA ASN A 198 -27.74 -3.87 -10.18
C ASN A 198 -28.30 -2.45 -10.19
N ASN A 199 -28.45 -1.84 -9.00
CA ASN A 199 -29.06 -0.52 -8.84
C ASN A 199 -28.01 0.59 -8.65
N VAL A 200 -26.72 0.29 -8.91
CA VAL A 200 -25.63 1.29 -8.87
C VAL A 200 -25.75 2.22 -10.06
N LEU A 201 -26.08 3.48 -9.82
CA LEU A 201 -26.23 4.50 -10.85
C LEU A 201 -24.87 5.06 -11.31
N THR A 202 -23.98 5.28 -10.37
CA THR A 202 -22.60 5.77 -10.58
C THR A 202 -21.81 5.56 -9.31
N THR A 203 -20.49 5.85 -9.36
CA THR A 203 -19.60 5.79 -8.19
C THR A 203 -18.94 7.15 -8.00
N ILE A 204 -18.81 7.60 -6.76
CA ILE A 204 -18.05 8.80 -6.39
C ILE A 204 -16.78 8.34 -5.68
N THR A 205 -15.62 8.81 -6.16
CA THR A 205 -14.30 8.45 -5.63
C THR A 205 -13.59 9.68 -5.11
N GLN A 206 -13.21 9.68 -3.84
CA GLN A 206 -12.36 10.72 -3.27
C GLN A 206 -10.92 10.47 -3.70
N LEU A 207 -10.31 11.47 -4.36
CA LEU A 207 -8.95 11.37 -4.90
C LEU A 207 -7.88 12.00 -3.99
N ASP A 208 -8.25 12.96 -3.15
CA ASP A 208 -7.33 13.67 -2.26
C ASP A 208 -7.88 13.66 -0.82
N PRO A 209 -7.05 13.22 0.14
CA PRO A 209 -5.79 12.53 -0.04
C PRO A 209 -5.97 11.08 -0.56
N ILE A 210 -4.87 10.40 -0.92
CA ILE A 210 -4.89 9.04 -1.45
C ILE A 210 -4.08 8.10 -0.54
N HIS A 211 -4.45 6.83 -0.49
CA HIS A 211 -3.73 5.79 0.21
C HIS A 211 -2.75 5.06 -0.71
N ALA A 212 -1.53 4.86 -0.25
CA ALA A 212 -0.57 3.93 -0.84
C ALA A 212 -0.47 2.70 0.06
N GLU A 213 -1.01 1.56 -0.39
CA GLU A 213 -0.96 0.30 0.34
C GLU A 213 0.22 -0.54 -0.14
N PHE A 214 1.04 -1.02 0.79
CA PHE A 214 2.23 -1.82 0.50
C PHE A 214 2.45 -2.88 1.57
N SER A 215 3.32 -3.85 1.26
CA SER A 215 3.64 -4.94 2.17
C SER A 215 5.12 -4.92 2.55
N ILE A 216 5.40 -4.92 3.84
CA ILE A 216 6.75 -4.88 4.40
C ILE A 216 7.16 -6.32 4.75
N PRO A 217 8.28 -6.84 4.21
CA PRO A 217 8.82 -8.13 4.63
C PRO A 217 9.07 -8.17 6.14
N ASN A 218 8.79 -9.31 6.78
CA ASN A 218 8.91 -9.46 8.23
C ASN A 218 10.32 -9.12 8.75
N ASN A 219 11.38 -9.44 7.98
CA ASN A 219 12.75 -9.11 8.36
C ASN A 219 12.99 -7.60 8.43
N ASP A 220 12.42 -6.85 7.50
CA ASP A 220 12.54 -5.39 7.47
C ASP A 220 11.70 -4.75 8.57
N TYR A 221 10.51 -5.32 8.84
CA TYR A 221 9.64 -4.84 9.91
C TYR A 221 10.32 -4.86 11.29
N TYR A 222 11.12 -5.90 11.59
CA TYR A 222 11.87 -5.95 12.85
C TYR A 222 12.88 -4.81 12.99
N PHE A 223 13.44 -4.35 11.88
CA PHE A 223 14.30 -3.16 11.86
C PHE A 223 13.46 -1.88 12.04
N LEU A 224 12.33 -1.78 11.33
CA LEU A 224 11.47 -0.59 11.32
C LEU A 224 10.72 -0.36 12.63
N ARG A 225 10.32 -1.43 13.36
CA ARG A 225 9.47 -1.35 14.56
C ARG A 225 10.08 -0.57 15.73
N ASN A 226 11.41 -0.53 15.80
CA ASN A 226 12.14 0.15 16.89
C ASN A 226 12.40 1.63 16.61
N LEU A 227 12.00 2.12 15.43
CA LEU A 227 12.21 3.49 15.00
C LEU A 227 10.96 4.34 15.23
N ASN A 228 11.18 5.63 15.48
CA ASN A 228 10.06 6.56 15.61
C ASN A 228 9.39 6.75 14.24
N ARG A 229 8.11 6.35 14.14
CA ARG A 229 7.32 6.41 12.90
C ARG A 229 7.16 7.82 12.35
N ASP A 230 7.17 8.83 13.22
CA ASP A 230 7.01 10.24 12.81
C ASP A 230 8.15 10.77 11.95
N ASN A 231 9.31 10.11 12.01
CA ASN A 231 10.48 10.47 11.20
C ASN A 231 10.51 9.80 9.83
N ILE A 232 9.62 8.82 9.59
CA ILE A 232 9.57 8.07 8.33
C ILE A 232 8.84 8.92 7.28
N LYS A 233 9.54 9.26 6.22
CA LYS A 233 8.99 9.94 5.05
C LYS A 233 8.69 8.88 3.98
N VAL A 234 7.48 8.93 3.44
CA VAL A 234 7.06 8.04 2.36
C VAL A 234 7.06 8.83 1.06
N THR A 235 7.88 8.42 0.12
CA THR A 235 7.90 8.97 -1.23
C THR A 235 7.23 7.99 -2.17
N TYR A 236 6.19 8.42 -2.86
CA TYR A 236 5.62 7.65 -3.96
C TYR A 236 6.47 7.86 -5.21
N ILE A 237 6.86 6.78 -5.86
CA ILE A 237 7.62 6.80 -7.12
C ILE A 237 6.60 6.63 -8.24
N LEU A 238 6.54 7.60 -9.15
CA LEU A 238 5.66 7.56 -10.31
C LEU A 238 6.06 6.42 -11.26
N PRO A 239 5.16 5.94 -12.14
CA PRO A 239 5.49 4.89 -13.10
C PRO A 239 6.63 5.24 -14.06
N ASP A 240 6.90 6.52 -14.28
CA ASP A 240 8.03 7.01 -15.07
C ASP A 240 9.38 6.98 -14.32
N GLY A 241 9.36 6.58 -13.04
CA GLY A 241 10.53 6.47 -12.18
C GLY A 241 10.88 7.75 -11.40
N ASN A 242 10.14 8.83 -11.58
CA ASN A 242 10.34 10.06 -10.83
C ASN A 242 9.66 10.03 -9.46
N ASP A 243 10.24 10.73 -8.50
CA ASP A 243 9.63 10.93 -7.18
C ASP A 243 8.40 11.84 -7.31
N TYR A 244 7.28 11.45 -6.70
CA TYR A 244 6.14 12.35 -6.54
C TYR A 244 6.50 13.46 -5.56
N LYS A 245 6.02 14.68 -5.84
CA LYS A 245 6.43 15.90 -5.12
C LYS A 245 6.02 15.92 -3.64
N GLU A 246 4.83 15.36 -3.33
CA GLU A 246 4.30 15.35 -1.97
C GLU A 246 4.80 14.12 -1.22
N LYS A 247 5.31 14.34 -0.02
CA LYS A 247 5.75 13.24 0.85
C LYS A 247 4.57 12.78 1.70
N GLY A 248 4.35 11.47 1.71
CA GLY A 248 3.36 10.82 2.55
C GLY A 248 3.88 10.49 3.94
N LYS A 249 2.96 10.03 4.78
CA LYS A 249 3.24 9.50 6.12
C LYS A 249 2.58 8.14 6.28
N ILE A 250 3.24 7.24 7.00
CA ILE A 250 2.63 5.96 7.39
C ILE A 250 1.51 6.25 8.39
N ASP A 251 0.27 5.94 8.03
CA ASP A 251 -0.90 6.08 8.90
C ASP A 251 -1.33 4.74 9.51
N PHE A 252 -0.97 3.63 8.88
CA PHE A 252 -1.34 2.30 9.37
C PHE A 252 -0.24 1.27 9.10
N ILE A 253 0.03 0.43 10.09
CA ILE A 253 0.81 -0.82 9.96
C ILE A 253 0.00 -1.89 10.69
N ASP A 254 -0.26 -2.99 10.00
CA ASP A 254 -0.97 -4.14 10.55
C ASP A 254 -0.15 -4.78 11.69
N ASN A 255 -0.84 -5.38 12.64
CA ASN A 255 -0.26 -6.13 13.74
C ASN A 255 -0.25 -7.65 13.50
N VAL A 256 -0.71 -8.07 12.32
CA VAL A 256 -0.73 -9.47 11.89
C VAL A 256 0.18 -9.67 10.68
N VAL A 257 1.04 -10.68 10.76
CA VAL A 257 1.88 -11.12 9.64
C VAL A 257 1.04 -12.02 8.73
N ASP A 258 0.97 -11.73 7.45
CA ASP A 258 0.42 -12.66 6.47
C ASP A 258 1.34 -13.88 6.34
N SER A 259 0.84 -15.03 6.76
CA SER A 259 1.61 -16.30 6.80
C SER A 259 1.97 -16.83 5.41
N ASN A 260 1.24 -16.45 4.35
CA ASN A 260 1.50 -16.92 2.99
C ASN A 260 2.66 -16.16 2.34
N THR A 261 2.78 -14.87 2.65
CA THR A 261 3.78 -13.98 2.04
C THR A 261 4.90 -13.61 3.00
N ALA A 262 4.77 -13.92 4.29
CA ALA A 262 5.66 -13.48 5.37
C ALA A 262 5.86 -11.95 5.39
N THR A 263 4.80 -11.20 5.11
CA THR A 263 4.80 -9.73 5.07
C THR A 263 3.78 -9.14 6.04
N ILE A 264 3.95 -7.87 6.38
CA ILE A 264 3.03 -7.07 7.18
C ILE A 264 2.48 -5.97 6.28
N LYS A 265 1.16 -5.83 6.25
CA LYS A 265 0.51 -4.77 5.48
C LYS A 265 0.76 -3.42 6.13
N ALA A 266 1.10 -2.45 5.32
CA ALA A 266 1.25 -1.06 5.72
C ALA A 266 0.55 -0.15 4.72
N ARG A 267 0.22 1.04 5.19
CA ARG A 267 -0.45 2.05 4.40
C ARG A 267 0.14 3.42 4.73
N ALA A 268 0.32 4.21 3.69
CA ALA A 268 0.68 5.59 3.81
C ALA A 268 -0.42 6.49 3.22
N ILE A 269 -0.62 7.65 3.82
CA ILE A 269 -1.47 8.69 3.29
C ILE A 269 -0.60 9.71 2.57
N VAL A 270 -1.00 10.06 1.34
CA VAL A 270 -0.30 10.99 0.46
C VAL A 270 -1.28 12.05 -0.01
N ALA A 271 -0.91 13.33 0.06
CA ALA A 271 -1.71 14.40 -0.52
C ALA A 271 -1.68 14.32 -2.06
N ASN A 272 -2.83 14.50 -2.69
CA ASN A 272 -3.01 14.38 -4.15
C ASN A 272 -3.76 15.60 -4.71
N THR A 273 -3.31 16.79 -4.32
CA THR A 273 -4.00 18.05 -4.62
C THR A 273 -4.09 18.36 -6.12
N ASP A 274 -3.19 17.81 -6.92
CA ASP A 274 -3.19 17.93 -8.39
C ASP A 274 -3.98 16.81 -9.09
N ASN A 275 -4.52 15.84 -8.33
CA ASN A 275 -5.24 14.66 -8.83
C ASN A 275 -4.45 13.85 -9.86
N LEU A 276 -3.11 13.88 -9.78
CA LEU A 276 -2.22 13.14 -10.66
C LEU A 276 -2.24 11.64 -10.33
N LEU A 277 -2.29 11.30 -9.05
CA LEU A 277 -2.32 9.93 -8.58
C LEU A 277 -3.73 9.34 -8.75
N VAL A 278 -3.81 8.16 -9.37
CA VAL A 278 -5.08 7.50 -9.69
C VAL A 278 -5.24 6.22 -8.86
N PRO A 279 -6.38 6.02 -8.17
CA PRO A 279 -6.66 4.76 -7.49
C PRO A 279 -6.58 3.56 -8.43
N GLY A 280 -5.98 2.46 -7.95
CA GLY A 280 -5.73 1.26 -8.73
C GLY A 280 -4.35 1.21 -9.40
N GLU A 281 -3.62 2.31 -9.45
CA GLU A 281 -2.28 2.39 -10.00
C GLU A 281 -1.28 1.59 -9.16
N PHE A 282 -0.38 0.87 -9.84
CA PHE A 282 0.71 0.12 -9.22
C PHE A 282 2.03 0.85 -9.47
N SER A 283 2.83 1.02 -8.43
CA SER A 283 4.18 1.54 -8.51
C SER A 283 5.00 1.14 -7.28
N ARG A 284 5.86 1.99 -6.78
CA ARG A 284 6.67 1.77 -5.58
C ARG A 284 6.55 2.93 -4.61
N VAL A 285 6.72 2.62 -3.35
CA VAL A 285 6.97 3.61 -2.29
C VAL A 285 8.38 3.44 -1.78
N LYS A 286 9.04 4.55 -1.55
CA LYS A 286 10.35 4.64 -0.91
C LYS A 286 10.15 5.18 0.50
N LEU A 287 10.61 4.44 1.49
CA LEU A 287 10.62 4.83 2.89
C LEU A 287 12.00 5.38 3.24
N ASP A 288 12.07 6.63 3.63
CA ASP A 288 13.29 7.33 4.04
C ASP A 288 13.22 7.73 5.52
N GLY A 289 14.38 8.10 6.10
CA GLY A 289 14.47 8.56 7.49
C GLY A 289 15.02 7.50 8.45
N PHE A 290 15.58 6.43 7.92
CA PHE A 290 16.24 5.39 8.72
C PHE A 290 17.73 5.62 8.76
N VAL A 291 18.32 5.45 9.94
CA VAL A 291 19.77 5.52 10.15
C VAL A 291 20.21 4.23 10.83
N ALA A 292 21.08 3.49 10.16
CA ALA A 292 21.81 2.38 10.77
C ALA A 292 23.01 2.96 11.52
N GLU A 293 22.90 3.04 12.85
CA GLU A 293 23.98 3.57 13.70
C GLU A 293 25.17 2.60 13.76
N ASN A 294 26.39 3.15 13.74
CA ASN A 294 27.63 2.38 13.83
C ASN A 294 27.69 1.18 12.86
N ALA A 295 27.15 1.38 11.65
CA ALA A 295 27.09 0.34 10.63
C ALA A 295 28.36 0.32 9.78
N ILE A 296 28.71 -0.86 9.29
CA ILE A 296 29.77 -1.04 8.28
C ILE A 296 29.08 -1.20 6.92
N ALA A 297 29.47 -0.37 5.97
CA ALA A 297 29.04 -0.46 4.58
C ALA A 297 30.24 -0.64 3.65
N ILE A 298 30.19 -1.63 2.76
CA ILE A 298 31.25 -1.94 1.80
C ILE A 298 30.74 -1.86 0.35
N PRO A 299 31.58 -1.45 -0.61
CA PRO A 299 31.18 -1.42 -2.01
C PRO A 299 30.74 -2.80 -2.54
N GLN A 300 29.70 -2.83 -3.37
CA GLN A 300 29.18 -4.08 -3.92
C GLN A 300 30.22 -4.85 -4.74
N ASN A 301 31.11 -4.15 -5.44
CA ASN A 301 32.18 -4.75 -6.24
C ASN A 301 33.29 -5.41 -5.40
N ALA A 302 33.33 -5.22 -4.08
CA ALA A 302 34.26 -5.90 -3.18
C ALA A 302 33.78 -7.29 -2.75
N VAL A 303 32.50 -7.59 -2.95
CA VAL A 303 31.88 -8.82 -2.48
C VAL A 303 32.01 -9.92 -3.52
N MET A 304 32.47 -11.09 -3.08
CA MET A 304 32.49 -12.31 -3.87
C MET A 304 31.63 -13.40 -3.21
N GLN A 305 31.21 -14.37 -4.01
CA GLN A 305 30.42 -15.51 -3.55
C GLN A 305 31.09 -16.82 -3.93
N ASN A 306 31.00 -17.81 -3.04
CA ASN A 306 31.40 -19.20 -3.29
C ASN A 306 30.33 -20.16 -2.71
N ALA A 307 30.61 -21.44 -2.73
CA ALA A 307 29.70 -22.47 -2.21
C ALA A 307 29.41 -22.33 -0.70
N GLN A 308 30.27 -21.66 0.05
CA GLN A 308 30.14 -21.43 1.50
C GLN A 308 29.43 -20.11 1.84
N GLY A 309 29.20 -19.23 0.86
CA GLY A 309 28.51 -17.96 1.07
C GLY A 309 29.29 -16.75 0.53
N SER A 310 28.92 -15.57 1.03
CA SER A 310 29.55 -14.29 0.64
C SER A 310 30.84 -14.06 1.44
N PHE A 311 31.86 -13.55 0.77
CA PHE A 311 33.13 -13.19 1.38
C PHE A 311 33.76 -11.97 0.70
N VAL A 312 34.72 -11.37 1.38
CA VAL A 312 35.60 -10.33 0.84
C VAL A 312 37.04 -10.73 1.00
N TYR A 313 37.94 -10.13 0.24
CA TYR A 313 39.35 -10.21 0.52
C TYR A 313 39.78 -9.04 1.42
N THR A 314 40.32 -9.33 2.61
CA THR A 314 40.95 -8.36 3.49
C THR A 314 42.47 -8.45 3.36
N ILE A 315 43.18 -7.37 3.68
CA ILE A 315 44.64 -7.37 3.70
C ILE A 315 45.11 -7.54 5.14
N ILE A 316 45.83 -8.65 5.40
CA ILE A 316 46.52 -8.92 6.67
C ILE A 316 48.00 -9.21 6.33
N ASP A 317 48.94 -8.51 6.92
CA ASP A 317 50.36 -8.65 6.68
C ASP A 317 50.78 -8.61 5.19
N ASN A 318 50.20 -7.66 4.42
CA ASN A 318 50.39 -7.52 2.97
C ASN A 318 49.91 -8.76 2.14
N LYS A 319 49.07 -9.61 2.70
CA LYS A 319 48.52 -10.79 2.03
C LYS A 319 47.00 -10.70 1.95
N ALA A 320 46.45 -11.15 0.84
CA ALA A 320 44.99 -11.26 0.67
C ALA A 320 44.44 -12.44 1.45
N THR A 321 43.55 -12.18 2.40
CA THR A 321 42.92 -13.18 3.27
C THR A 321 41.41 -13.22 2.99
N ILE A 322 40.83 -14.42 2.86
CA ILE A 322 39.38 -14.58 2.74
C ILE A 322 38.72 -14.27 4.09
N THR A 323 37.84 -13.32 4.10
CA THR A 323 37.00 -13.00 5.28
C THR A 323 35.54 -13.23 4.94
N PRO A 324 34.90 -14.28 5.52
CA PRO A 324 33.46 -14.49 5.35
C PRO A 324 32.66 -13.32 5.91
N VAL A 325 31.64 -12.88 5.19
CA VAL A 325 30.76 -11.77 5.61
C VAL A 325 29.30 -12.15 5.51
N VAL A 326 28.51 -11.65 6.46
CA VAL A 326 27.06 -11.72 6.40
C VAL A 326 26.57 -10.35 5.95
N LEU A 327 25.98 -10.31 4.76
CA LEU A 327 25.48 -9.09 4.16
C LEU A 327 24.07 -8.74 4.70
N GLY A 328 23.80 -7.46 4.76
CA GLY A 328 22.51 -6.87 5.03
C GLY A 328 21.91 -6.22 3.77
N ASN A 329 21.17 -5.15 3.97
CA ASN A 329 20.52 -4.42 2.89
C ASN A 329 21.51 -3.68 2.01
N VAL A 330 21.11 -3.42 0.78
CA VAL A 330 21.83 -2.57 -0.15
C VAL A 330 21.47 -1.11 0.16
N VAL A 331 22.49 -0.26 0.23
CA VAL A 331 22.36 1.18 0.39
C VAL A 331 23.17 1.88 -0.69
N GLY A 332 22.48 2.45 -1.67
CA GLY A 332 23.13 2.98 -2.86
C GLY A 332 23.94 1.91 -3.59
N ASN A 333 25.26 2.09 -3.68
CA ASN A 333 26.20 1.16 -4.31
C ASN A 333 26.98 0.28 -3.30
N LYS A 334 26.54 0.26 -2.02
CA LYS A 334 27.20 -0.48 -0.93
C LYS A 334 26.28 -1.55 -0.35
N PHE A 335 26.86 -2.61 0.23
CA PHE A 335 26.16 -3.55 1.12
C PHE A 335 26.42 -3.15 2.57
N LEU A 336 25.38 -3.14 3.39
CA LEU A 336 25.55 -3.17 4.84
C LEU A 336 26.12 -4.55 5.24
N VAL A 337 27.07 -4.56 6.17
CA VAL A 337 27.66 -5.80 6.70
C VAL A 337 27.15 -6.03 8.11
N LYS A 338 26.41 -7.15 8.29
CA LYS A 338 25.89 -7.55 9.60
C LYS A 338 26.96 -8.17 10.51
N SER A 339 27.93 -8.89 9.91
CA SER A 339 29.05 -9.48 10.63
C SER A 339 30.17 -9.90 9.68
N GLY A 340 31.39 -10.07 10.21
CA GLY A 340 32.55 -10.54 9.48
C GLY A 340 33.64 -9.47 9.28
N LEU A 341 33.32 -8.19 9.41
CA LEU A 341 34.30 -7.09 9.33
C LEU A 341 34.30 -6.25 10.62
N LYS A 342 35.40 -5.55 10.85
CA LYS A 342 35.60 -4.61 11.95
C LYS A 342 36.01 -3.25 11.42
N ASP A 343 35.85 -2.23 12.26
CA ASP A 343 36.40 -0.90 11.99
C ASP A 343 37.90 -0.97 11.80
N GLY A 344 38.41 -0.33 10.73
CA GLY A 344 39.84 -0.33 10.37
C GLY A 344 40.25 -1.48 9.44
N ASP A 345 39.42 -2.46 9.14
CA ASP A 345 39.73 -3.50 8.16
C ASP A 345 39.98 -2.88 6.77
N VAL A 346 40.86 -3.48 5.97
CA VAL A 346 41.16 -3.04 4.62
C VAL A 346 40.64 -4.08 3.63
N VAL A 347 39.60 -3.74 2.86
CA VAL A 347 38.94 -4.62 1.89
C VAL A 347 39.43 -4.31 0.47
N ILE A 348 39.75 -5.35 -0.30
CA ILE A 348 40.20 -5.23 -1.70
C ILE A 348 38.95 -5.04 -2.60
N THR A 349 39.04 -4.04 -3.49
CA THR A 349 37.93 -3.67 -4.41
C THR A 349 38.25 -3.89 -5.89
N SER A 350 39.48 -4.24 -6.24
CA SER A 350 39.93 -4.44 -7.62
C SER A 350 40.70 -5.74 -7.81
N GLN A 351 40.82 -6.22 -9.06
CA GLN A 351 41.58 -7.42 -9.45
C GLN A 351 41.15 -8.72 -8.75
N LEU A 352 39.97 -8.80 -8.16
CA LEU A 352 39.49 -9.89 -7.31
C LEU A 352 39.61 -11.29 -7.98
N ILE A 353 39.41 -11.38 -9.29
CA ILE A 353 39.50 -12.65 -10.06
C ILE A 353 40.94 -13.18 -10.12
N LYS A 354 41.96 -12.29 -10.01
CA LYS A 354 43.36 -12.68 -10.09
C LYS A 354 43.94 -13.02 -8.73
N ILE A 355 43.26 -12.65 -7.65
CA ILE A 355 43.73 -12.86 -6.29
C ILE A 355 43.45 -14.29 -5.84
N LYS A 356 44.50 -14.94 -5.32
CA LYS A 356 44.36 -16.22 -4.62
C LYS A 356 44.55 -15.98 -3.12
N PRO A 357 43.93 -16.76 -2.24
CA PRO A 357 44.17 -16.69 -0.81
C PRO A 357 45.66 -16.79 -0.48
N GLY A 358 46.19 -15.89 0.34
CA GLY A 358 47.58 -15.80 0.69
C GLY A 358 48.49 -15.08 -0.32
N ALA A 359 47.97 -14.60 -1.45
CA ALA A 359 48.74 -13.86 -2.43
C ALA A 359 49.25 -12.53 -1.85
N SER A 360 50.52 -12.18 -2.13
CA SER A 360 51.10 -10.86 -1.77
C SER A 360 50.45 -9.77 -2.61
N VAL A 361 49.93 -8.72 -1.96
CA VAL A 361 49.26 -7.57 -2.59
C VAL A 361 49.94 -6.28 -2.22
N THR A 362 49.90 -5.29 -3.12
CA THR A 362 50.38 -3.93 -2.89
C THR A 362 49.26 -2.95 -3.18
N THR A 363 48.94 -2.10 -2.24
CA THR A 363 47.91 -1.07 -2.38
C THR A 363 48.39 0.03 -3.31
N ILE A 364 47.63 0.30 -4.39
CA ILE A 364 47.93 1.36 -5.37
C ILE A 364 46.98 2.55 -5.25
N GLY A 365 45.89 2.42 -4.54
CA GLY A 365 44.92 3.48 -4.32
C GLY A 365 43.86 3.10 -3.30
N VAL A 366 43.30 4.11 -2.63
CA VAL A 366 42.13 3.96 -1.75
C VAL A 366 40.92 4.49 -2.52
N ASN A 367 39.99 3.62 -2.88
CA ASN A 367 38.75 4.03 -3.52
C ASN A 367 37.88 4.80 -2.52
N LYS A 368 37.70 6.10 -2.77
CA LYS A 368 36.72 6.93 -2.11
C LYS A 368 35.41 6.77 -2.90
N PHE A 369 34.56 5.84 -2.50
CA PHE A 369 33.19 5.76 -3.02
C PHE A 369 32.35 6.83 -2.29
N GLU A 370 32.22 8.01 -2.90
CA GLU A 370 31.30 9.04 -2.44
C GLU A 370 29.84 8.54 -2.73
N THR A 371 29.02 8.57 -1.73
CA THR A 371 27.55 8.38 -1.87
C THR A 371 27.02 9.56 -2.69
N LYS A 372 26.57 9.29 -3.91
CA LYS A 372 25.71 10.24 -4.65
C LYS A 372 24.29 10.04 -4.24
#